data_269ef3488e80292a9dd02869104f5efc
#
_entry.id   269ef3488e80292a9dd02869104f5efc
#
_cell.length_a   1.000
_cell.length_b   1.000
_cell.length_c   1.000
_cell.angle_alpha   90.00
_cell.angle_beta   90.00
_cell.angle_gamma   90.00
#
_symmetry.space_group_name_H-M   'P 1'
#
loop_
_entity.id
_entity.type
_entity.pdbx_description
1 polymer ?
#
loop_
_entity_poly.entity_id
_entity_poly.type
_entity_poly.pdbx_seq_one_letter_code
_entity_poly.pdbx_strand_id
1 'polypeptide(L)'
;TLHYPEEHHFKNIQQLTFGGDNAEAYFSYDGKWLIFQKTYAKEGIPCDQMYIGKIPTKPGEKFVPKLVSTGKGRTTCGAFMKDGKHIIYASTHLGADTCPPVPDRKKYGNKYIWPLYDSYDIFMADLNGKIVKQLTNSKGYDAEATLSPDGKKMLYTSTKGGDIDMYVMDLKTGKEIK
;
A
#
# COMPACT_ATOMS: atom_id res chain seq x y z
N THR A 1 24.97 -1.31 -12.25
CA THR A 1 25.07 -2.78 -11.99
C THR A 1 24.06 -3.13 -10.93
N LEU A 2 23.21 -4.13 -11.20
CA LEU A 2 22.20 -4.63 -10.24
C LEU A 2 22.72 -5.81 -9.41
N HIS A 3 23.95 -6.23 -9.67
CA HIS A 3 24.56 -7.38 -9.02
C HIS A 3 26.02 -7.04 -8.69
N TYR A 4 26.41 -7.29 -7.47
CA TYR A 4 27.78 -7.14 -7.00
C TYR A 4 28.52 -8.49 -7.11
N PRO A 5 29.82 -8.52 -7.41
CA PRO A 5 30.60 -9.77 -7.57
C PRO A 5 30.56 -10.68 -6.34
N GLU A 6 30.43 -10.09 -5.15
CA GLU A 6 30.39 -10.81 -3.86
C GLU A 6 28.98 -11.31 -3.49
N GLU A 7 27.94 -10.94 -4.25
CA GLU A 7 26.58 -11.39 -3.99
C GLU A 7 26.35 -12.78 -4.57
N HIS A 8 26.10 -13.76 -3.71
CA HIS A 8 25.93 -15.16 -4.08
C HIS A 8 24.51 -15.70 -3.85
N HIS A 9 23.60 -14.89 -3.26
CA HIS A 9 22.25 -15.33 -2.89
C HIS A 9 21.22 -15.06 -3.97
N PHE A 10 21.45 -14.04 -4.84
CA PHE A 10 20.48 -13.64 -5.85
C PHE A 10 20.89 -14.08 -7.26
N LYS A 11 19.88 -14.51 -8.03
CA LYS A 11 20.01 -14.80 -9.48
C LYS A 11 18.92 -14.05 -10.23
N ASN A 12 19.22 -13.63 -11.46
CA ASN A 12 18.26 -13.00 -12.37
C ASN A 12 17.62 -11.73 -11.80
N ILE A 13 18.43 -10.89 -11.15
CA ILE A 13 17.95 -9.62 -10.60
C ILE A 13 17.46 -8.73 -11.75
N GLN A 14 16.23 -8.23 -11.62
CA GLN A 14 15.62 -7.33 -12.59
C GLN A 14 15.07 -6.10 -11.88
N GLN A 15 15.45 -4.91 -12.35
CA GLN A 15 14.81 -3.66 -11.95
C GLN A 15 13.52 -3.48 -12.72
N LEU A 16 12.37 -3.35 -12.01
CA LEU A 16 11.04 -3.25 -12.62
C LEU A 16 10.56 -1.81 -12.78
N THR A 17 11.03 -0.89 -11.93
CA THR A 17 10.60 0.53 -11.93
C THR A 17 11.78 1.46 -12.10
N PHE A 18 11.54 2.61 -12.76
CA PHE A 18 12.56 3.60 -13.09
C PHE A 18 12.04 5.00 -12.76
N GLY A 19 12.67 5.65 -11.77
CA GLY A 19 12.30 6.99 -11.31
C GLY A 19 11.21 6.99 -10.21
N GLY A 20 11.20 8.08 -9.45
CA GLY A 20 10.37 8.23 -8.26
C GLY A 20 10.76 7.29 -7.11
N ASP A 21 9.95 7.29 -6.07
CA ASP A 21 10.04 6.34 -4.97
C ASP A 21 9.02 5.24 -5.18
N ASN A 22 9.46 3.98 -5.10
CA ASN A 22 8.61 2.80 -5.23
C ASN A 22 8.89 1.89 -4.04
N ALA A 23 7.86 1.56 -3.28
CA ALA A 23 8.02 0.86 -2.01
C ALA A 23 6.86 -0.10 -1.73
N GLU A 24 7.00 -0.89 -0.66
CA GLU A 24 5.95 -1.78 -0.16
C GLU A 24 5.36 -2.69 -1.26
N ALA A 25 6.24 -3.40 -1.98
CA ALA A 25 5.84 -4.28 -3.07
C ALA A 25 5.48 -5.67 -2.56
N TYR A 26 4.27 -6.13 -2.83
CA TYR A 26 3.76 -7.43 -2.43
C TYR A 26 3.20 -8.21 -3.61
N PHE A 27 3.38 -9.54 -3.59
CA PHE A 27 2.88 -10.44 -4.63
C PHE A 27 1.38 -10.69 -4.50
N SER A 28 0.72 -10.91 -5.65
CA SER A 28 -0.58 -11.58 -5.68
C SER A 28 -0.45 -13.03 -5.22
N TYR A 29 -1.57 -13.65 -4.80
CA TYR A 29 -1.59 -15.04 -4.33
C TYR A 29 -1.13 -16.06 -5.39
N ASP A 30 -1.29 -15.75 -6.67
CA ASP A 30 -0.80 -16.58 -7.78
C ASP A 30 0.64 -16.22 -8.23
N GLY A 31 1.28 -15.26 -7.56
CA GLY A 31 2.64 -14.81 -7.83
C GLY A 31 2.86 -14.09 -9.17
N LYS A 32 1.78 -13.71 -9.88
CA LYS A 32 1.88 -13.13 -11.23
C LYS A 32 1.85 -11.62 -11.28
N TRP A 33 1.43 -10.96 -10.18
CA TRP A 33 1.29 -9.53 -10.09
C TRP A 33 2.02 -9.00 -8.86
N LEU A 34 2.42 -7.74 -8.93
CA LEU A 34 2.86 -6.93 -7.80
C LEU A 34 1.86 -5.81 -7.56
N ILE A 35 1.58 -5.52 -6.28
CA ILE A 35 1.00 -4.27 -5.82
C ILE A 35 2.08 -3.50 -5.09
N PHE A 36 2.17 -2.19 -5.29
CA PHE A 36 3.18 -1.36 -4.66
C PHE A 36 2.74 0.09 -4.61
N GLN A 37 3.32 0.86 -3.72
CA GLN A 37 3.12 2.31 -3.67
C GLN A 37 4.19 3.03 -4.49
N LYS A 38 3.76 4.08 -5.20
CA LYS A 38 4.60 4.92 -6.05
C LYS A 38 4.38 6.39 -5.72
N THR A 39 5.48 7.12 -5.54
CA THR A 39 5.54 8.59 -5.54
C THR A 39 6.46 9.04 -6.67
N TYR A 40 5.99 9.92 -7.56
CA TYR A 40 6.83 10.51 -8.59
C TYR A 40 6.27 11.88 -9.02
N ALA A 41 6.71 12.93 -8.32
CA ALA A 41 6.19 14.29 -8.54
C ALA A 41 6.34 14.77 -10.00
N LYS A 42 7.40 14.35 -10.71
CA LYS A 42 7.60 14.68 -12.13
C LYS A 42 6.54 14.09 -13.06
N GLU A 43 5.87 13.02 -12.64
CA GLU A 43 4.73 12.39 -13.35
C GLU A 43 3.38 12.79 -12.77
N GLY A 44 3.33 13.82 -11.91
CA GLY A 44 2.09 14.29 -11.28
C GLY A 44 1.61 13.41 -10.12
N ILE A 45 2.50 12.61 -9.51
CA ILE A 45 2.21 11.75 -8.37
C ILE A 45 2.97 12.31 -7.14
N PRO A 46 2.41 13.32 -6.45
CA PRO A 46 3.13 14.06 -5.40
C PRO A 46 3.26 13.32 -4.07
N CYS A 47 2.47 12.29 -3.85
CA CYS A 47 2.57 11.36 -2.70
C CYS A 47 2.12 9.96 -3.10
N ASP A 48 2.34 9.00 -2.21
CA ASP A 48 2.13 7.59 -2.49
C ASP A 48 0.74 7.28 -3.04
N GLN A 49 0.70 6.57 -4.16
CA GLN A 49 -0.49 5.99 -4.77
C GLN A 49 -0.27 4.51 -5.02
N MET A 50 -1.34 3.70 -4.98
CA MET A 50 -1.26 2.26 -5.24
C MET A 50 -1.27 1.95 -6.73
N TYR A 51 -0.30 1.14 -7.12
CA TYR A 51 -0.16 0.61 -8.48
C TYR A 51 -0.13 -0.91 -8.45
N ILE A 52 -0.65 -1.54 -9.51
CA ILE A 52 -0.44 -2.98 -9.76
C ILE A 52 0.18 -3.16 -11.14
N GLY A 53 1.05 -4.16 -11.26
CA GLY A 53 1.64 -4.55 -12.53
C GLY A 53 1.84 -6.05 -12.64
N LYS A 54 1.66 -6.58 -13.84
CA LYS A 54 1.96 -7.98 -14.13
C LYS A 54 3.48 -8.16 -14.20
N ILE A 55 3.98 -9.16 -13.50
CA ILE A 55 5.42 -9.43 -13.46
C ILE A 55 5.87 -9.97 -14.83
N PRO A 56 6.93 -9.39 -15.44
CA PRO A 56 7.49 -9.89 -16.68
C PRO A 56 7.99 -11.34 -16.51
N THR A 57 7.65 -12.19 -17.46
CA THR A 57 8.04 -13.62 -17.45
C THR A 57 9.03 -13.97 -18.54
N LYS A 58 9.28 -13.05 -19.48
CA LYS A 58 10.18 -13.24 -20.62
C LYS A 58 11.24 -12.14 -20.64
N PRO A 59 12.46 -12.46 -21.13
CA PRO A 59 13.47 -11.44 -21.38
C PRO A 59 12.94 -10.31 -22.29
N GLY A 60 13.15 -9.05 -21.91
CA GLY A 60 12.71 -7.87 -22.68
C GLY A 60 11.24 -7.48 -22.51
N GLU A 61 10.43 -8.26 -21.83
CA GLU A 61 9.06 -7.87 -21.46
C GLU A 61 9.12 -6.71 -20.45
N LYS A 62 8.35 -5.65 -20.74
CA LYS A 62 8.30 -4.46 -19.89
C LYS A 62 7.31 -4.64 -18.75
N PHE A 63 7.68 -4.19 -17.56
CA PHE A 63 6.75 -4.00 -16.45
C PHE A 63 5.95 -2.72 -16.68
N VAL A 64 4.64 -2.84 -16.86
CA VAL A 64 3.73 -1.72 -17.15
C VAL A 64 2.68 -1.67 -16.04
N PRO A 65 2.96 -0.95 -14.94
CA PRO A 65 2.01 -0.82 -13.84
C PRO A 65 0.90 0.18 -14.17
N LYS A 66 -0.28 -0.04 -13.59
CA LYS A 66 -1.43 0.86 -13.64
C LYS A 66 -1.83 1.31 -12.24
N LEU A 67 -2.34 2.54 -12.15
CA LEU A 67 -2.93 3.10 -10.94
C LEU A 67 -4.18 2.31 -10.55
N VAL A 68 -4.31 1.98 -9.26
CA VAL A 68 -5.48 1.28 -8.69
C VAL A 68 -5.99 1.91 -7.39
N SER A 69 -5.43 3.05 -6.99
CA SER A 69 -6.02 3.95 -5.99
C SER A 69 -6.74 5.11 -6.67
N THR A 70 -7.36 5.96 -5.88
CA THR A 70 -8.18 7.07 -6.40
C THR A 70 -7.37 8.17 -7.09
N GLY A 71 -6.06 8.21 -6.95
CA GLY A 71 -5.22 9.34 -7.36
C GLY A 71 -5.31 10.55 -6.43
N LYS A 72 -6.09 10.47 -5.35
CA LYS A 72 -6.35 11.51 -4.37
C LYS A 72 -5.79 11.13 -2.99
N GLY A 73 -5.45 12.14 -2.18
CA GLY A 73 -4.85 11.93 -0.88
C GLY A 73 -3.53 11.16 -0.97
N ARG A 74 -3.17 10.49 0.11
CA ARG A 74 -2.03 9.58 0.19
C ARG A 74 -2.51 8.16 0.46
N THR A 75 -1.85 7.16 -0.12
CA THR A 75 -2.11 5.75 0.16
C THR A 75 -0.92 5.08 0.85
N THR A 76 -1.15 3.92 1.46
CA THR A 76 -0.09 3.06 2.00
C THR A 76 -0.54 1.60 2.08
N CYS A 77 0.44 0.67 2.14
CA CYS A 77 0.27 -0.74 2.48
C CYS A 77 -0.86 -1.44 1.72
N GLY A 78 -0.66 -1.65 0.44
CA GLY A 78 -1.62 -2.38 -0.39
C GLY A 78 -1.39 -3.89 -0.38
N ALA A 79 -2.46 -4.68 -0.47
CA ALA A 79 -2.39 -6.14 -0.61
C ALA A 79 -3.46 -6.67 -1.56
N PHE A 80 -3.14 -7.73 -2.31
CA PHE A 80 -4.14 -8.46 -3.09
C PHE A 80 -5.01 -9.33 -2.17
N MET A 81 -6.30 -9.36 -2.45
CA MET A 81 -7.20 -10.32 -1.81
C MET A 81 -7.11 -11.70 -2.48
N LYS A 82 -7.42 -12.74 -1.70
CA LYS A 82 -7.31 -14.13 -2.14
C LYS A 82 -8.25 -14.50 -3.29
N ASP A 83 -9.30 -13.73 -3.48
CA ASP A 83 -10.27 -13.94 -4.58
C ASP A 83 -9.69 -13.58 -5.97
N GLY A 84 -8.51 -12.96 -6.02
CA GLY A 84 -7.85 -12.52 -7.25
C GLY A 84 -8.58 -11.41 -8.02
N LYS A 85 -9.58 -10.76 -7.40
CA LYS A 85 -10.42 -9.72 -8.01
C LYS A 85 -10.34 -8.38 -7.30
N HIS A 86 -9.92 -8.38 -6.04
CA HIS A 86 -9.87 -7.20 -5.21
C HIS A 86 -8.49 -6.99 -4.58
N ILE A 87 -8.26 -5.76 -4.18
CA ILE A 87 -7.13 -5.31 -3.37
C ILE A 87 -7.65 -4.59 -2.15
N ILE A 88 -6.84 -4.51 -1.11
CA ILE A 88 -7.03 -3.59 0.02
C ILE A 88 -5.87 -2.60 0.08
N TYR A 89 -6.11 -1.40 0.56
CA TYR A 89 -5.09 -0.39 0.86
C TYR A 89 -5.63 0.66 1.81
N ALA A 90 -4.75 1.32 2.56
CA ALA A 90 -5.11 2.48 3.36
C ALA A 90 -5.00 3.77 2.54
N SER A 91 -5.89 4.74 2.79
CA SER A 91 -5.94 6.01 2.06
C SER A 91 -6.54 7.14 2.87
N THR A 92 -6.01 8.36 2.63
CA THR A 92 -6.53 9.61 3.24
C THR A 92 -7.51 10.36 2.34
N HIS A 93 -7.93 9.79 1.20
CA HIS A 93 -8.69 10.50 0.16
C HIS A 93 -10.06 11.03 0.61
N LEU A 94 -10.65 10.48 1.68
CA LEU A 94 -11.89 11.03 2.25
C LEU A 94 -11.64 12.28 3.11
N GLY A 95 -10.41 12.47 3.61
CA GLY A 95 -10.04 13.67 4.35
C GLY A 95 -9.73 14.86 3.44
N ALA A 96 -9.04 14.63 2.33
CA ALA A 96 -8.73 15.64 1.31
C ALA A 96 -8.28 14.99 -0.01
N ASP A 97 -8.52 15.70 -1.12
CA ASP A 97 -8.02 15.29 -2.45
C ASP A 97 -6.50 15.46 -2.56
N THR A 98 -5.91 16.37 -1.78
CA THR A 98 -4.47 16.68 -1.79
C THR A 98 -3.68 15.78 -0.86
N CYS A 99 -2.36 15.70 -1.10
CA CYS A 99 -1.46 15.02 -0.18
C CYS A 99 -1.49 15.66 1.21
N PRO A 100 -1.56 14.89 2.30
CA PRO A 100 -1.44 15.43 3.64
C PRO A 100 -0.05 16.05 3.85
N PRO A 101 0.09 17.08 4.69
CA PRO A 101 1.35 17.78 4.93
C PRO A 101 2.39 16.86 5.55
N VAL A 102 3.61 16.88 5.01
CA VAL A 102 4.74 16.11 5.57
C VAL A 102 5.34 16.89 6.76
N PRO A 103 5.57 16.24 7.92
CA PRO A 103 6.20 16.89 9.04
C PRO A 103 7.59 17.45 8.71
N ASP A 104 7.89 18.68 9.14
CA ASP A 104 9.21 19.26 9.03
C ASP A 104 10.16 18.59 10.05
N ARG A 105 11.01 17.69 9.56
CA ARG A 105 11.98 16.95 10.39
C ARG A 105 12.93 17.85 11.18
N LYS A 106 13.24 19.06 10.69
CA LYS A 106 14.13 20.00 11.39
C LYS A 106 13.58 20.39 12.75
N LYS A 107 12.24 20.51 12.89
CA LYS A 107 11.57 20.79 14.16
C LYS A 107 11.75 19.68 15.21
N TYR A 108 12.18 18.50 14.78
CA TYR A 108 12.33 17.32 15.63
C TYR A 108 13.78 16.81 15.65
N GLY A 109 14.76 17.69 15.42
CA GLY A 109 16.20 17.33 15.43
C GLY A 109 16.60 16.37 14.32
N ASN A 110 15.98 16.47 13.14
CA ASN A 110 16.15 15.60 11.97
C ASN A 110 15.85 14.12 12.22
N LYS A 111 15.11 13.79 13.26
CA LYS A 111 14.65 12.42 13.50
C LYS A 111 13.68 11.98 12.40
N TYR A 112 13.67 10.70 12.11
CA TYR A 112 12.63 10.11 11.29
C TYR A 112 11.30 10.14 12.05
N ILE A 113 10.27 10.69 11.42
CA ILE A 113 8.92 10.80 11.98
C ILE A 113 7.96 10.16 11.01
N TRP A 114 7.15 9.25 11.51
CA TRP A 114 6.03 8.66 10.80
C TRP A 114 4.75 9.36 11.21
N PRO A 115 4.12 10.17 10.34
CA PRO A 115 2.90 10.86 10.70
C PRO A 115 1.71 9.91 10.68
N LEU A 116 0.93 9.91 11.76
CA LEU A 116 -0.33 9.18 11.88
C LEU A 116 -1.46 10.14 11.50
N TYR A 117 -1.81 10.18 10.20
CA TYR A 117 -2.90 11.04 9.76
C TYR A 117 -4.25 10.43 10.14
N ASP A 118 -5.07 11.16 10.88
CA ASP A 118 -6.40 10.74 11.37
C ASP A 118 -7.40 10.42 10.24
N SER A 119 -7.07 10.77 9.01
CA SER A 119 -7.89 10.54 7.82
C SER A 119 -7.57 9.22 7.10
N TYR A 120 -6.64 8.42 7.61
CA TYR A 120 -6.40 7.11 7.03
C TYR A 120 -7.50 6.14 7.42
N ASP A 121 -8.15 5.59 6.40
CA ASP A 121 -9.03 4.44 6.47
C ASP A 121 -8.61 3.37 5.46
N ILE A 122 -9.03 2.13 5.69
CA ILE A 122 -8.73 0.99 4.83
C ILE A 122 -9.91 0.74 3.89
N PHE A 123 -9.60 0.59 2.61
CA PHE A 123 -10.57 0.41 1.52
C PHE A 123 -10.32 -0.89 0.78
N MET A 124 -11.37 -1.49 0.28
CA MET A 124 -11.35 -2.55 -0.70
C MET A 124 -11.71 -1.97 -2.06
N ALA A 125 -10.89 -2.25 -3.08
CA ALA A 125 -11.13 -1.83 -4.46
C ALA A 125 -11.01 -3.02 -5.42
N ASP A 126 -11.61 -2.90 -6.60
CA ASP A 126 -11.36 -3.83 -7.69
C ASP A 126 -10.00 -3.55 -8.37
N LEU A 127 -9.57 -4.44 -9.26
CA LEU A 127 -8.30 -4.29 -9.98
C LEU A 127 -8.27 -3.15 -11.01
N ASN A 128 -9.37 -2.40 -11.16
CA ASN A 128 -9.46 -1.19 -11.98
C ASN A 128 -9.46 0.10 -11.12
N GLY A 129 -9.35 -0.06 -9.80
CA GLY A 129 -9.29 1.07 -8.85
C GLY A 129 -10.64 1.59 -8.38
N LYS A 130 -11.75 0.94 -8.75
CA LYS A 130 -13.08 1.30 -8.22
C LYS A 130 -13.19 0.79 -6.78
N ILE A 131 -13.40 1.70 -5.84
CA ILE A 131 -13.69 1.34 -4.45
C ILE A 131 -15.00 0.56 -4.39
N VAL A 132 -14.93 -0.60 -3.75
CA VAL A 132 -16.06 -1.53 -3.55
C VAL A 132 -16.60 -1.39 -2.14
N LYS A 133 -15.72 -1.18 -1.14
CA LYS A 133 -16.11 -1.09 0.26
C LYS A 133 -15.08 -0.30 1.06
N GLN A 134 -15.52 0.54 1.99
CA GLN A 134 -14.72 1.05 3.08
C GLN A 134 -14.75 -0.01 4.20
N LEU A 135 -13.58 -0.45 4.64
CA LEU A 135 -13.43 -1.51 5.65
C LEU A 135 -13.35 -0.94 7.06
N THR A 136 -12.71 0.21 7.23
CA THR A 136 -12.62 0.93 8.50
C THR A 136 -13.14 2.36 8.34
N ASN A 137 -13.64 2.94 9.42
CA ASN A 137 -14.11 4.31 9.48
C ASN A 137 -13.99 4.86 10.92
N SER A 138 -13.04 4.37 11.68
CA SER A 138 -12.83 4.82 13.04
C SER A 138 -12.24 6.24 13.05
N LYS A 139 -12.44 6.95 14.15
CA LYS A 139 -11.75 8.21 14.35
C LYS A 139 -10.30 7.94 14.65
N GLY A 140 -9.39 8.43 13.80
CA GLY A 140 -7.95 8.26 13.95
C GLY A 140 -7.30 7.49 12.78
N TYR A 141 -6.10 7.03 12.98
CA TYR A 141 -5.28 6.34 11.98
C TYR A 141 -5.69 4.86 11.89
N ASP A 142 -6.15 4.42 10.72
CA ASP A 142 -6.38 3.01 10.39
C ASP A 142 -5.58 2.64 9.15
N ALA A 143 -4.50 1.86 9.27
CA ALA A 143 -3.63 1.53 8.15
C ALA A 143 -2.84 0.22 8.36
N GLU A 144 -1.86 -0.01 7.48
CA GLU A 144 -0.90 -1.12 7.55
C GLU A 144 -1.57 -2.49 7.55
N ALA A 145 -2.61 -2.62 6.73
CA ALA A 145 -3.41 -3.84 6.67
C ALA A 145 -2.67 -4.98 5.96
N THR A 146 -2.73 -6.15 6.57
CA THR A 146 -2.32 -7.41 5.96
C THR A 146 -3.41 -8.46 6.09
N LEU A 147 -3.39 -9.48 5.23
CA LEU A 147 -4.42 -10.51 5.17
C LEU A 147 -3.91 -11.84 5.71
N SER A 148 -4.78 -12.57 6.41
CA SER A 148 -4.47 -13.95 6.79
C SER A 148 -4.28 -14.83 5.54
N PRO A 149 -3.49 -15.92 5.61
CA PRO A 149 -3.23 -16.81 4.47
C PRO A 149 -4.49 -17.42 3.86
N ASP A 150 -5.54 -17.59 4.66
CA ASP A 150 -6.86 -18.06 4.17
C ASP A 150 -7.73 -16.94 3.56
N GLY A 151 -7.29 -15.68 3.68
CA GLY A 151 -7.97 -14.49 3.16
C GLY A 151 -9.24 -14.08 3.91
N LYS A 152 -9.48 -14.63 5.12
CA LYS A 152 -10.72 -14.36 5.88
C LYS A 152 -10.59 -13.23 6.89
N LYS A 153 -9.38 -12.94 7.34
CA LYS A 153 -9.09 -11.94 8.34
C LYS A 153 -8.14 -10.88 7.82
N MET A 154 -8.29 -9.68 8.34
CA MET A 154 -7.39 -8.55 8.13
C MET A 154 -6.80 -8.17 9.49
N LEU A 155 -5.47 -8.14 9.58
CA LEU A 155 -4.74 -7.50 10.69
C LEU A 155 -4.38 -6.08 10.24
N TYR A 156 -4.57 -5.11 11.10
CA TYR A 156 -4.27 -3.71 10.81
C TYR A 156 -3.91 -2.92 12.07
N THR A 157 -3.26 -1.79 11.88
CA THR A 157 -2.91 -0.84 12.95
C THR A 157 -3.99 0.22 13.08
N SER A 158 -4.41 0.55 14.30
CA SER A 158 -5.39 1.60 14.57
C SER A 158 -5.08 2.37 15.85
N THR A 159 -5.42 3.66 15.85
CA THR A 159 -5.37 4.54 17.04
C THR A 159 -6.73 4.71 17.72
N LYS A 160 -7.78 4.01 17.28
CA LYS A 160 -9.15 4.14 17.82
C LYS A 160 -9.28 3.86 19.31
N GLY A 161 -8.33 3.12 19.89
CA GLY A 161 -8.27 2.82 21.34
C GLY A 161 -7.58 3.92 22.16
N GLY A 162 -7.12 5.02 21.55
CA GLY A 162 -6.39 6.11 22.20
C GLY A 162 -4.87 6.00 22.08
N ASP A 163 -4.35 4.84 21.70
CA ASP A 163 -2.94 4.59 21.39
C ASP A 163 -2.85 3.67 20.17
N ILE A 164 -1.64 3.49 19.62
CA ILE A 164 -1.39 2.55 18.53
C ILE A 164 -1.53 1.11 19.02
N ASP A 165 -2.47 0.38 18.42
CA ASP A 165 -2.72 -1.03 18.67
C ASP A 165 -2.98 -1.79 17.38
N MET A 166 -2.84 -3.11 17.44
CA MET A 166 -3.19 -4.02 16.36
C MET A 166 -4.59 -4.60 16.56
N TYR A 167 -5.37 -4.58 15.49
CA TYR A 167 -6.73 -5.12 15.45
C TYR A 167 -6.85 -6.19 14.38
N VAL A 168 -7.60 -7.24 14.68
CA VAL A 168 -7.95 -8.28 13.71
C VAL A 168 -9.43 -8.17 13.39
N MET A 169 -9.76 -7.97 12.13
CA MET A 169 -11.12 -7.94 11.60
C MET A 169 -11.45 -9.23 10.86
N ASP A 170 -12.57 -9.84 11.16
CA ASP A 170 -13.17 -10.86 10.29
C ASP A 170 -13.84 -10.16 9.10
N LEU A 171 -13.36 -10.42 7.89
CA LEU A 171 -13.80 -9.69 6.68
C LEU A 171 -15.23 -10.00 6.25
N LYS A 172 -15.78 -11.14 6.67
CA LYS A 172 -17.15 -11.52 6.38
C LYS A 172 -18.14 -10.81 7.30
N THR A 173 -17.84 -10.77 8.59
CA THR A 173 -18.76 -10.27 9.61
C THR A 173 -18.48 -8.83 10.02
N GLY A 174 -17.28 -8.33 9.78
CA GLY A 174 -16.81 -7.04 10.29
C GLY A 174 -16.49 -7.04 11.79
N LYS A 175 -16.58 -8.20 12.46
CA LYS A 175 -16.20 -8.31 13.87
C LYS A 175 -14.72 -8.10 14.06
N GLU A 176 -14.37 -7.33 15.08
CA GLU A 176 -13.00 -6.98 15.43
C GLU A 176 -12.64 -7.45 16.84
N ILE A 177 -11.35 -7.76 17.01
CA ILE A 177 -10.71 -7.98 18.31
C ILE A 177 -9.39 -7.20 18.33
N LYS A 178 -9.05 -6.68 19.49
CA LYS A 178 -7.76 -6.05 19.78
C LYS A 178 -6.74 -7.11 20.18
#